data_2a83a5fccb3a7c0b3f67ee50799d9baf
#
_entry.id   2a83a5fccb3a7c0b3f67ee50799d9baf
#
_cell.length_a   1.000
_cell.length_b   1.000
_cell.length_c   1.000
_cell.angle_alpha   90.00
_cell.angle_beta   90.00
_cell.angle_gamma   90.00
#
_symmetry.space_group_name_H-M   'P 1'
#
loop_
_entity.id
_entity.type
_entity.pdbx_description
1 polymer ?
#
loop_
_entity_poly.entity_id
_entity_poly.type
_entity_poly.pdbx_seq_one_letter_code
_entity_poly.pdbx_strand_id
1 'polypeptide(L)'
;MEEALNVKYKRVNTKKGCHYANNSKYVVVMYADDFVVLCKTLEDAKAVYGLLNDYLQERGLTLAPDKTKITNLYDGFDFVGYNIRCYRGQDRDKVLIRASKDSINSFKSKAKDIIRNCYPWNLEESITRLNYLINGTGNYWRRGSNKRLFSKMDSYIVNLWIRQIKRWYPNKSKKWMIRKHFKESLHPAYHDMWTFTDPKSNEQVDKMSWIGIKYHKCIKYKATPYDREYDEYFEKRLLKKPFEYLYV
;
A
#
# COMPACT_ATOMS: atom_id res chain seq x y z
N MET A 1 24.95 -6.04 0.61
CA MET A 1 24.56 -4.61 0.78
C MET A 1 24.88 -4.08 2.19
N GLU A 2 24.31 -4.65 3.25
CA GLU A 2 24.62 -4.21 4.62
C GLU A 2 26.10 -4.40 4.95
N GLU A 3 26.73 -5.48 4.49
CA GLU A 3 28.16 -5.76 4.61
C GLU A 3 29.00 -4.69 3.89
N ALA A 4 28.69 -4.38 2.64
CA ALA A 4 29.37 -3.34 1.85
C ALA A 4 29.37 -1.97 2.53
N LEU A 5 28.29 -1.64 3.24
CA LEU A 5 28.12 -0.36 3.92
C LEU A 5 28.48 -0.42 5.40
N ASN A 6 29.09 -1.53 5.87
CA ASN A 6 29.48 -1.77 7.25
C ASN A 6 28.34 -1.43 8.24
N VAL A 7 27.12 -1.86 7.91
CA VAL A 7 25.93 -1.63 8.73
C VAL A 7 26.03 -2.49 9.99
N LYS A 8 26.10 -1.85 11.15
CA LYS A 8 26.21 -2.50 12.45
C LYS A 8 24.99 -2.20 13.31
N TYR A 9 24.53 -3.21 14.03
CA TYR A 9 23.42 -3.09 14.95
C TYR A 9 23.89 -3.32 16.38
N LYS A 10 23.54 -2.39 17.28
CA LYS A 10 23.87 -2.48 18.69
C LYS A 10 22.63 -2.88 19.49
N ARG A 11 22.81 -3.81 20.41
CA ARG A 11 21.76 -4.17 21.38
C ARG A 11 21.56 -3.02 22.35
N VAL A 12 20.34 -2.53 22.49
CA VAL A 12 19.95 -1.46 23.42
C VAL A 12 18.92 -2.01 24.39
N ASN A 13 19.24 -1.97 25.67
CA ASN A 13 18.35 -2.37 26.75
C ASN A 13 17.54 -1.13 27.20
N THR A 14 16.23 -1.25 27.24
CA THR A 14 15.31 -0.21 27.71
C THR A 14 14.41 -0.75 28.81
N LYS A 15 13.77 0.13 29.58
CA LYS A 15 12.76 -0.27 30.58
C LYS A 15 11.62 -1.13 30.00
N LYS A 16 11.39 -1.06 28.68
CA LYS A 16 10.35 -1.83 27.94
C LYS A 16 10.86 -3.10 27.26
N GLY A 17 12.11 -3.47 27.48
CA GLY A 17 12.77 -4.63 26.90
C GLY A 17 13.99 -4.29 26.06
N CYS A 18 14.56 -5.30 25.43
CA CYS A 18 15.74 -5.17 24.58
C CYS A 18 15.33 -4.99 23.11
N HIS A 19 16.00 -4.11 22.40
CA HIS A 19 15.90 -3.97 20.95
C HIS A 19 17.27 -3.74 20.34
N TYR A 20 17.39 -3.99 19.04
CA TYR A 20 18.60 -3.67 18.29
C TYR A 20 18.39 -2.34 17.58
N ALA A 21 19.34 -1.41 17.75
CA ALA A 21 19.36 -0.14 17.05
C ALA A 21 20.49 -0.15 16.01
N ASN A 22 20.21 0.41 14.84
CA ASN A 22 21.24 0.65 13.85
C ASN A 22 22.21 1.71 14.37
N ASN A 23 23.48 1.34 14.49
CA ASN A 23 24.56 2.23 14.93
C ASN A 23 25.44 2.71 13.76
N SER A 24 24.96 2.59 12.54
CA SER A 24 25.68 2.94 11.35
C SER A 24 25.17 4.26 10.74
N LYS A 25 25.96 4.86 9.87
CA LYS A 25 25.57 6.06 9.11
C LYS A 25 24.39 5.79 8.17
N TYR A 26 24.22 4.53 7.73
CA TYR A 26 23.32 4.13 6.66
C TYR A 26 22.22 3.21 7.15
N VAL A 27 21.03 3.34 6.56
CA VAL A 27 19.95 2.37 6.75
C VAL A 27 19.62 1.78 5.37
N VAL A 28 19.76 0.47 5.24
CA VAL A 28 19.45 -0.24 4.00
C VAL A 28 18.08 -0.87 4.11
N VAL A 29 17.22 -0.65 3.13
CA VAL A 29 15.92 -1.30 2.97
C VAL A 29 15.92 -2.03 1.64
N MET A 30 15.68 -3.34 1.67
CA MET A 30 15.71 -4.20 0.48
C MET A 30 14.36 -4.87 0.27
N TYR A 31 13.99 -5.00 -0.98
CA TYR A 31 12.85 -5.80 -1.41
C TYR A 31 13.18 -6.47 -2.76
N ALA A 32 13.48 -7.77 -2.72
CA ALA A 32 14.03 -8.50 -3.85
C ALA A 32 15.27 -7.77 -4.42
N ASP A 33 15.22 -7.39 -5.68
CA ASP A 33 16.30 -6.69 -6.39
C ASP A 33 16.29 -5.17 -6.14
N ASP A 34 15.16 -4.63 -5.65
CA ASP A 34 15.03 -3.21 -5.36
C ASP A 34 15.57 -2.88 -3.96
N PHE A 35 16.32 -1.80 -3.83
CA PHE A 35 16.81 -1.34 -2.54
C PHE A 35 16.84 0.19 -2.42
N VAL A 36 16.80 0.65 -1.19
CA VAL A 36 16.96 2.07 -0.82
C VAL A 36 17.98 2.16 0.30
N VAL A 37 18.92 3.10 0.18
CA VAL A 37 19.86 3.44 1.25
C VAL A 37 19.53 4.84 1.74
N LEU A 38 19.19 4.94 3.02
CA LEU A 38 18.94 6.23 3.68
C LEU A 38 20.23 6.78 4.26
N CYS A 39 20.60 7.98 3.84
CA CYS A 39 21.79 8.71 4.26
C CYS A 39 21.39 10.03 4.94
N LYS A 40 22.28 10.58 5.78
CA LYS A 40 22.04 11.86 6.44
C LYS A 40 22.40 13.06 5.56
N THR A 41 23.49 12.95 4.79
CA THR A 41 24.01 14.02 3.95
C THR A 41 24.09 13.60 2.48
N LEU A 42 24.24 14.57 1.59
CA LEU A 42 24.43 14.33 0.16
C LEU A 42 25.80 13.69 -0.12
N GLU A 43 26.83 14.08 0.64
CA GLU A 43 28.17 13.53 0.55
C GLU A 43 28.17 12.04 0.90
N ASP A 44 27.46 11.67 1.98
CA ASP A 44 27.27 10.28 2.36
C ASP A 44 26.57 9.49 1.24
N ALA A 45 25.54 10.06 0.60
CA ALA A 45 24.83 9.41 -0.49
C ALA A 45 25.70 9.18 -1.72
N LYS A 46 26.58 10.14 -2.06
CA LYS A 46 27.56 9.99 -3.14
C LYS A 46 28.61 8.93 -2.83
N ALA A 47 29.11 8.90 -1.57
CA ALA A 47 30.05 7.89 -1.12
C ALA A 47 29.49 6.46 -1.19
N VAL A 48 28.21 6.30 -0.81
CA VAL A 48 27.49 5.02 -0.91
C VAL A 48 27.46 4.48 -2.33
N TYR A 49 27.28 5.33 -3.34
CA TYR A 49 27.26 4.90 -4.72
C TYR A 49 28.57 4.22 -5.11
N GLY A 50 29.72 4.80 -4.77
CA GLY A 50 31.04 4.20 -5.01
C GLY A 50 31.20 2.86 -4.30
N LEU A 51 30.95 2.84 -2.96
CA LEU A 51 31.09 1.63 -2.15
C LEU A 51 30.23 0.47 -2.65
N LEU A 52 29.00 0.76 -3.09
CA LEU A 52 28.11 -0.27 -3.62
C LEU A 52 28.51 -0.74 -5.01
N ASN A 53 28.99 0.17 -5.86
CA ASN A 53 29.47 -0.18 -7.17
C ASN A 53 30.67 -1.14 -7.10
N ASP A 54 31.66 -0.82 -6.26
CA ASP A 54 32.84 -1.65 -6.06
C ASP A 54 32.45 -3.05 -5.52
N TYR A 55 31.60 -3.09 -4.50
CA TYR A 55 31.11 -4.34 -3.91
C TYR A 55 30.35 -5.23 -4.90
N LEU A 56 29.56 -4.61 -5.79
CA LEU A 56 28.78 -5.33 -6.79
C LEU A 56 29.66 -5.81 -7.95
N GLN A 57 30.63 -5.00 -8.38
CA GLN A 57 31.58 -5.37 -9.44
C GLN A 57 32.38 -6.63 -9.09
N GLU A 58 32.84 -6.76 -7.84
CA GLU A 58 33.50 -7.99 -7.37
C GLU A 58 32.65 -9.25 -7.54
N ARG A 59 31.34 -9.10 -7.64
CA ARG A 59 30.33 -10.18 -7.78
C ARG A 59 29.77 -10.28 -9.18
N GLY A 60 30.35 -9.57 -10.15
CA GLY A 60 29.89 -9.54 -11.54
C GLY A 60 28.55 -8.81 -11.74
N LEU A 61 28.13 -7.97 -10.77
CA LEU A 61 26.91 -7.18 -10.82
C LEU A 61 27.23 -5.70 -11.01
N THR A 62 26.32 -4.96 -11.64
CA THR A 62 26.45 -3.51 -11.85
C THR A 62 25.18 -2.79 -11.43
N LEU A 63 25.33 -1.58 -10.90
CA LEU A 63 24.20 -0.69 -10.69
C LEU A 63 23.68 -0.19 -12.02
N ALA A 64 22.37 -0.25 -12.24
CA ALA A 64 21.74 0.31 -13.44
C ALA A 64 21.72 1.85 -13.33
N PRO A 65 22.46 2.60 -14.17
CA PRO A 65 22.55 4.05 -14.06
C PRO A 65 21.18 4.74 -14.19
N ASP A 66 20.35 4.21 -15.08
CA ASP A 66 19.02 4.77 -15.38
C ASP A 66 18.03 4.65 -14.19
N LYS A 67 18.26 3.65 -13.33
CA LYS A 67 17.37 3.33 -12.20
C LYS A 67 17.93 3.83 -10.87
N THR A 68 19.23 4.06 -10.76
CA THR A 68 19.90 4.49 -9.53
C THR A 68 19.88 6.01 -9.43
N LYS A 69 19.20 6.55 -8.43
CA LYS A 69 19.04 8.00 -8.24
C LYS A 69 19.28 8.40 -6.79
N ILE A 70 20.01 9.50 -6.61
CA ILE A 70 20.12 10.21 -5.34
C ILE A 70 18.97 11.21 -5.28
N THR A 71 18.09 11.07 -4.29
CA THR A 71 16.89 11.91 -4.16
C THR A 71 16.79 12.48 -2.75
N ASN A 72 16.42 13.76 -2.64
CA ASN A 72 16.12 14.36 -1.34
C ASN A 72 14.77 13.85 -0.83
N LEU A 73 14.69 13.52 0.46
CA LEU A 73 13.46 13.01 1.07
C LEU A 73 12.29 14.00 1.01
N TYR A 74 12.57 15.31 0.94
CA TYR A 74 11.54 16.34 0.74
C TYR A 74 10.95 16.34 -0.67
N ASP A 75 11.71 15.91 -1.68
CA ASP A 75 11.20 15.72 -3.04
C ASP A 75 10.40 14.44 -3.15
N GLY A 76 10.78 13.43 -2.35
CA GLY A 76 10.15 12.12 -2.29
C GLY A 76 10.60 11.19 -3.41
N PHE A 77 10.42 9.91 -3.19
CA PHE A 77 10.72 8.85 -4.15
C PHE A 77 9.67 7.74 -4.09
N ASP A 78 9.57 6.99 -5.18
CA ASP A 78 8.70 5.83 -5.25
C ASP A 78 9.48 4.55 -4.98
N PHE A 79 8.94 3.69 -4.11
CA PHE A 79 9.52 2.41 -3.76
C PHE A 79 8.41 1.40 -3.51
N VAL A 80 8.46 0.27 -4.20
CA VAL A 80 7.49 -0.84 -4.09
C VAL A 80 6.04 -0.32 -4.10
N GLY A 81 5.69 0.48 -5.13
CA GLY A 81 4.33 1.01 -5.30
C GLY A 81 3.88 2.07 -4.29
N TYR A 82 4.77 2.53 -3.42
CA TYR A 82 4.53 3.63 -2.50
C TYR A 82 5.41 4.83 -2.83
N ASN A 83 4.88 6.03 -2.61
CA ASN A 83 5.63 7.27 -2.57
C ASN A 83 5.98 7.60 -1.11
N ILE A 84 7.27 7.76 -0.84
CA ILE A 84 7.82 8.09 0.46
C ILE A 84 8.33 9.53 0.40
N ARG A 85 7.77 10.40 1.22
CA ARG A 85 8.11 11.83 1.20
C ARG A 85 8.05 12.45 2.58
N CYS A 86 9.01 13.33 2.88
CA CYS A 86 9.01 14.19 4.05
C CYS A 86 8.24 15.48 3.77
N TYR A 87 7.41 15.88 4.72
CA TYR A 87 6.65 17.12 4.69
C TYR A 87 7.04 17.99 5.87
N ARG A 88 7.34 19.24 5.63
CA ARG A 88 7.62 20.22 6.69
C ARG A 88 6.38 20.41 7.55
N GLY A 89 6.53 20.29 8.85
CA GLY A 89 5.48 20.56 9.84
C GLY A 89 5.82 21.79 10.67
N GLN A 90 4.85 22.31 11.39
CA GLN A 90 5.08 23.46 12.29
C GLN A 90 6.02 23.10 13.44
N ASP A 91 5.77 21.97 14.11
CA ASP A 91 6.58 21.51 15.25
C ASP A 91 7.70 20.52 14.83
N ARG A 92 7.40 19.67 13.86
CA ARG A 92 8.32 18.65 13.36
C ARG A 92 7.95 18.18 11.96
N ASP A 93 8.96 17.79 11.23
CA ASP A 93 8.78 17.18 9.92
C ASP A 93 8.15 15.79 10.03
N LYS A 94 7.33 15.44 9.03
CA LYS A 94 6.61 14.16 9.00
C LYS A 94 6.90 13.42 7.70
N VAL A 95 7.41 12.22 7.83
CA VAL A 95 7.52 11.29 6.69
C VAL A 95 6.17 10.61 6.50
N LEU A 96 5.62 10.73 5.29
CA LEU A 96 4.39 10.07 4.89
C LEU A 96 4.67 9.04 3.81
N ILE A 97 4.10 7.86 3.99
CA ILE A 97 4.10 6.77 3.02
C ILE A 97 2.71 6.72 2.40
N ARG A 98 2.61 6.94 1.10
CA ARG A 98 1.35 6.95 0.35
C ARG A 98 1.46 6.07 -0.88
N ALA A 99 0.33 5.65 -1.45
CA ALA A 99 0.36 4.97 -2.75
C ALA A 99 1.00 5.87 -3.82
N SER A 100 1.86 5.30 -4.66
CA SER A 100 2.49 6.03 -5.77
C SER A 100 1.46 6.42 -6.83
N LYS A 101 1.80 7.41 -7.67
CA LYS A 101 0.94 7.83 -8.78
C LYS A 101 0.67 6.68 -9.75
N ASP A 102 1.66 5.87 -10.03
CA ASP A 102 1.56 4.73 -10.95
C ASP A 102 0.66 3.64 -10.38
N SER A 103 0.77 3.31 -9.09
CA SER A 103 -0.14 2.40 -8.41
C SER A 103 -1.59 2.88 -8.47
N ILE A 104 -1.83 4.18 -8.23
CA ILE A 104 -3.16 4.78 -8.30
C ILE A 104 -3.71 4.73 -9.73
N ASN A 105 -2.90 5.04 -10.73
CA ASN A 105 -3.31 5.01 -12.14
C ASN A 105 -3.59 3.58 -12.61
N SER A 106 -2.77 2.61 -12.20
CA SER A 106 -3.00 1.19 -12.47
C SER A 106 -4.33 0.70 -11.88
N PHE A 107 -4.62 1.03 -10.62
CA PHE A 107 -5.91 0.73 -10.00
C PHE A 107 -7.09 1.35 -10.78
N LYS A 108 -6.99 2.63 -11.11
CA LYS A 108 -8.02 3.35 -11.87
C LYS A 108 -8.27 2.74 -13.24
N SER A 109 -7.21 2.34 -13.95
CA SER A 109 -7.32 1.67 -15.24
C SER A 109 -8.05 0.35 -15.12
N LYS A 110 -7.60 -0.52 -14.20
CA LYS A 110 -8.22 -1.83 -13.95
C LYS A 110 -9.70 -1.70 -13.56
N ALA A 111 -10.04 -0.80 -12.63
CA ALA A 111 -11.42 -0.55 -12.22
C ALA A 111 -12.28 -0.04 -13.39
N LYS A 112 -11.74 0.86 -14.21
CA LYS A 112 -12.40 1.38 -15.41
C LYS A 112 -12.66 0.28 -16.43
N ASP A 113 -11.69 -0.61 -16.65
CA ASP A 113 -11.81 -1.70 -17.61
C ASP A 113 -12.88 -2.72 -17.15
N ILE A 114 -12.90 -3.09 -15.87
CA ILE A 114 -13.95 -3.96 -15.31
C ILE A 114 -15.33 -3.33 -15.52
N ILE A 115 -15.50 -2.06 -15.11
CA ILE A 115 -16.80 -1.38 -15.17
C ILE A 115 -17.25 -1.11 -16.61
N ARG A 116 -16.33 -0.79 -17.52
CA ARG A 116 -16.67 -0.54 -18.94
C ARG A 116 -17.14 -1.80 -19.69
N ASN A 117 -16.57 -2.93 -19.33
CA ASN A 117 -16.91 -4.24 -19.90
C ASN A 117 -18.07 -4.93 -19.14
N CYS A 118 -18.68 -4.23 -18.20
CA CYS A 118 -19.83 -4.72 -17.46
C CYS A 118 -21.13 -4.39 -18.20
N TYR A 119 -22.01 -5.38 -18.24
CA TYR A 119 -23.35 -5.32 -18.79
C TYR A 119 -24.38 -5.86 -17.78
N PRO A 120 -25.70 -5.59 -17.97
CA PRO A 120 -26.72 -6.05 -17.02
C PRO A 120 -26.81 -7.58 -16.84
N TRP A 121 -26.25 -8.36 -17.75
CA TRP A 121 -26.27 -9.84 -17.68
C TRP A 121 -25.04 -10.44 -16.96
N ASN A 122 -23.92 -9.70 -16.85
CA ASN A 122 -22.72 -10.12 -16.15
C ASN A 122 -22.37 -9.21 -14.96
N LEU A 123 -23.39 -8.55 -14.38
CA LEU A 123 -23.21 -7.53 -13.36
C LEU A 123 -22.63 -8.11 -12.06
N GLU A 124 -23.17 -9.23 -11.60
CA GLU A 124 -22.73 -9.93 -10.39
C GLU A 124 -21.23 -10.32 -10.47
N GLU A 125 -20.82 -10.97 -11.57
CA GLU A 125 -19.41 -11.31 -11.79
C GLU A 125 -18.50 -10.07 -11.80
N SER A 126 -18.97 -9.00 -12.46
CA SER A 126 -18.22 -7.74 -12.55
C SER A 126 -18.07 -7.08 -11.16
N ILE A 127 -19.10 -7.14 -10.31
CA ILE A 127 -19.04 -6.66 -8.92
C ILE A 127 -18.02 -7.48 -8.14
N THR A 128 -18.08 -8.80 -8.21
CA THR A 128 -17.16 -9.71 -7.54
C THR A 128 -15.70 -9.42 -7.94
N ARG A 129 -15.42 -9.31 -9.24
CA ARG A 129 -14.07 -8.95 -9.74
C ARG A 129 -13.61 -7.59 -9.26
N LEU A 130 -14.51 -6.61 -9.21
CA LEU A 130 -14.20 -5.27 -8.71
C LEU A 130 -13.93 -5.30 -7.20
N ASN A 131 -14.69 -6.08 -6.43
CA ASN A 131 -14.49 -6.25 -4.99
C ASN A 131 -13.13 -6.89 -4.69
N TYR A 132 -12.69 -7.89 -5.45
CA TYR A 132 -11.33 -8.43 -5.34
C TYR A 132 -10.26 -7.36 -5.60
N LEU A 133 -10.44 -6.52 -6.61
CA LEU A 133 -9.51 -5.42 -6.89
C LEU A 133 -9.48 -4.38 -5.77
N ILE A 134 -10.65 -3.98 -5.25
CA ILE A 134 -10.80 -3.00 -4.16
C ILE A 134 -10.14 -3.54 -2.89
N ASN A 135 -10.49 -4.76 -2.49
CA ASN A 135 -10.01 -5.36 -1.25
C ASN A 135 -8.51 -5.68 -1.33
N GLY A 136 -8.04 -6.26 -2.42
CA GLY A 136 -6.63 -6.55 -2.63
C GLY A 136 -5.77 -5.27 -2.59
N THR A 137 -6.15 -4.26 -3.37
CA THR A 137 -5.42 -2.99 -3.41
C THR A 137 -5.54 -2.23 -2.10
N GLY A 138 -6.72 -2.17 -1.51
CA GLY A 138 -6.95 -1.48 -0.23
C GLY A 138 -6.19 -2.12 0.93
N ASN A 139 -6.13 -3.45 0.98
CA ASN A 139 -5.32 -4.17 1.98
C ASN A 139 -3.81 -3.94 1.80
N TYR A 140 -3.35 -3.77 0.58
CA TYR A 140 -1.98 -3.35 0.31
C TYR A 140 -1.76 -1.91 0.79
N TRP A 141 -2.57 -0.96 0.34
CA TRP A 141 -2.41 0.47 0.65
C TRP A 141 -2.72 0.85 2.10
N ARG A 142 -3.44 0.02 2.86
CA ARG A 142 -3.74 0.29 4.29
C ARG A 142 -2.52 0.41 5.19
N ARG A 143 -1.34 0.01 4.69
CA ARG A 143 -0.07 0.11 5.43
C ARG A 143 0.51 1.53 5.45
N GLY A 144 0.01 2.41 4.58
CA GLY A 144 0.42 3.80 4.48
C GLY A 144 -0.67 4.79 4.90
N SER A 145 -0.37 6.08 4.77
CA SER A 145 -1.28 7.20 5.12
C SER A 145 -2.29 7.48 4.00
N ASN A 146 -3.12 6.48 3.65
CA ASN A 146 -3.96 6.49 2.46
C ASN A 146 -5.46 6.71 2.71
N LYS A 147 -5.92 7.00 3.94
CA LYS A 147 -7.37 7.08 4.25
C LYS A 147 -8.12 8.10 3.37
N ARG A 148 -7.54 9.27 3.12
CA ARG A 148 -8.12 10.27 2.21
C ARG A 148 -8.15 9.79 0.75
N LEU A 149 -7.17 8.99 0.34
CA LEU A 149 -7.13 8.40 -0.99
C LEU A 149 -8.25 7.38 -1.16
N PHE A 150 -8.54 6.58 -0.16
CA PHE A 150 -9.63 5.58 -0.19
C PHE A 150 -10.97 6.22 -0.54
N SER A 151 -11.35 7.29 0.16
CA SER A 151 -12.58 8.03 -0.15
C SER A 151 -12.58 8.63 -1.57
N LYS A 152 -11.42 9.05 -2.08
CA LYS A 152 -11.30 9.53 -3.46
C LYS A 152 -11.49 8.39 -4.48
N MET A 153 -11.01 7.18 -4.17
CA MET A 153 -11.19 6.01 -5.04
C MET A 153 -12.65 5.56 -5.04
N ASP A 154 -13.32 5.56 -3.89
CA ASP A 154 -14.76 5.27 -3.81
C ASP A 154 -15.58 6.24 -4.65
N SER A 155 -15.32 7.53 -4.53
CA SER A 155 -15.97 8.55 -5.37
C SER A 155 -15.69 8.34 -6.87
N TYR A 156 -14.47 7.95 -7.23
CA TYR A 156 -14.10 7.63 -8.61
C TYR A 156 -14.91 6.43 -9.15
N ILE A 157 -15.03 5.35 -8.36
CA ILE A 157 -15.79 4.15 -8.71
C ILE A 157 -17.29 4.48 -8.87
N VAL A 158 -17.88 5.22 -7.93
CA VAL A 158 -19.26 5.68 -8.03
C VAL A 158 -19.51 6.46 -9.34
N ASN A 159 -18.61 7.37 -9.68
CA ASN A 159 -18.71 8.15 -10.92
C ASN A 159 -18.60 7.26 -12.18
N LEU A 160 -17.76 6.22 -12.16
CA LEU A 160 -17.66 5.25 -13.24
C LEU A 160 -18.99 4.49 -13.41
N TRP A 161 -19.58 4.02 -12.32
CA TRP A 161 -20.87 3.32 -12.34
C TRP A 161 -22.00 4.20 -12.85
N ILE A 162 -22.11 5.45 -12.41
CA ILE A 162 -23.12 6.39 -12.92
C ILE A 162 -22.97 6.56 -14.44
N ARG A 163 -21.75 6.68 -14.96
CA ARG A 163 -21.50 6.78 -16.40
C ARG A 163 -21.88 5.49 -17.14
N GLN A 164 -21.59 4.32 -16.55
CA GLN A 164 -21.90 3.03 -17.14
C GLN A 164 -23.42 2.79 -17.18
N ILE A 165 -24.13 3.07 -16.09
CA ILE A 165 -25.60 2.98 -16.04
C ILE A 165 -26.24 3.91 -17.08
N LYS A 166 -25.71 5.13 -17.27
CA LYS A 166 -26.20 6.06 -18.29
C LYS A 166 -26.05 5.49 -19.70
N ARG A 167 -25.05 4.67 -19.99
CA ARG A 167 -24.93 3.96 -21.27
C ARG A 167 -26.00 2.86 -21.43
N TRP A 168 -26.30 2.14 -20.33
CA TRP A 168 -27.34 1.10 -20.37
C TRP A 168 -28.74 1.67 -20.50
N TYR A 169 -28.98 2.84 -19.90
CA TYR A 169 -30.30 3.49 -19.84
C TYR A 169 -30.24 4.96 -20.28
N PRO A 170 -30.01 5.24 -21.59
CA PRO A 170 -29.76 6.60 -22.05
C PRO A 170 -30.98 7.54 -21.84
N ASN A 171 -32.20 6.99 -21.87
CA ASN A 171 -33.43 7.75 -21.72
C ASN A 171 -33.94 7.88 -20.27
N LYS A 172 -33.24 7.34 -19.30
CA LYS A 172 -33.63 7.43 -17.88
C LYS A 172 -32.93 8.58 -17.16
N SER A 173 -33.66 9.18 -16.20
CA SER A 173 -33.09 10.26 -15.37
C SER A 173 -32.04 9.73 -14.40
N LYS A 174 -31.10 10.60 -13.98
CA LYS A 174 -30.10 10.26 -12.96
C LYS A 174 -30.74 9.81 -11.64
N LYS A 175 -31.86 10.43 -11.25
CA LYS A 175 -32.62 10.07 -10.03
C LYS A 175 -33.14 8.62 -10.10
N TRP A 176 -33.65 8.20 -11.24
CA TRP A 176 -34.10 6.82 -11.47
C TRP A 176 -32.93 5.83 -11.38
N MET A 177 -31.77 6.15 -12.02
CA MET A 177 -30.57 5.30 -11.99
C MET A 177 -30.08 5.07 -10.57
N ILE A 178 -30.00 6.16 -9.78
CA ILE A 178 -29.58 6.10 -8.37
C ILE A 178 -30.54 5.23 -7.58
N ARG A 179 -31.85 5.48 -7.68
CA ARG A 179 -32.86 4.71 -6.96
C ARG A 179 -32.84 3.22 -7.29
N LYS A 180 -32.49 2.87 -8.54
CA LYS A 180 -32.44 1.47 -9.00
C LYS A 180 -31.18 0.74 -8.55
N HIS A 181 -30.01 1.40 -8.60
CA HIS A 181 -28.71 0.74 -8.46
C HIS A 181 -27.91 1.16 -7.22
N PHE A 182 -28.35 2.14 -6.46
CA PHE A 182 -27.68 2.53 -5.22
C PHE A 182 -28.63 2.29 -4.04
N LYS A 183 -28.15 1.53 -3.09
CA LYS A 183 -28.88 1.18 -1.87
C LYS A 183 -28.02 1.45 -0.65
N GLU A 184 -28.61 1.31 0.51
CA GLU A 184 -27.90 1.23 1.77
C GLU A 184 -26.97 0.02 1.79
N SER A 185 -25.80 0.19 2.40
CA SER A 185 -24.81 -0.87 2.55
C SER A 185 -25.35 -2.02 3.39
N LEU A 186 -25.11 -3.24 2.95
CA LEU A 186 -25.31 -4.47 3.72
C LEU A 186 -24.16 -4.75 4.69
N HIS A 187 -23.09 -3.94 4.66
CA HIS A 187 -21.94 -4.12 5.54
C HIS A 187 -22.32 -3.84 7.00
N PRO A 188 -22.08 -4.77 7.95
CA PRO A 188 -22.61 -4.67 9.31
C PRO A 188 -22.11 -3.47 10.12
N ALA A 189 -20.97 -2.89 9.75
CA ALA A 189 -20.34 -1.77 10.47
C ALA A 189 -20.48 -0.40 9.76
N TYR A 190 -21.04 -0.34 8.54
CA TYR A 190 -21.09 0.90 7.76
C TYR A 190 -22.44 1.10 7.10
N HIS A 191 -23.13 2.16 7.45
CA HIS A 191 -24.45 2.55 6.92
C HIS A 191 -24.32 3.59 5.81
N ASP A 192 -23.74 3.18 4.69
CA ASP A 192 -23.53 4.04 3.53
C ASP A 192 -24.71 3.93 2.54
N MET A 193 -25.44 5.03 2.33
CA MET A 193 -26.59 5.08 1.41
C MET A 193 -26.23 5.02 -0.07
N TRP A 194 -24.94 5.18 -0.42
CA TRP A 194 -24.46 5.26 -1.79
C TRP A 194 -23.60 4.04 -2.16
N THR A 195 -24.14 2.85 -1.93
CA THR A 195 -23.48 1.60 -2.29
C THR A 195 -24.09 1.05 -3.56
N PHE A 196 -23.27 0.90 -4.61
CA PHE A 196 -23.73 0.32 -5.86
C PHE A 196 -24.12 -1.13 -5.65
N THR A 197 -25.32 -1.49 -6.11
CA THR A 197 -25.96 -2.79 -5.84
C THR A 197 -26.53 -3.35 -7.12
N ASP A 198 -26.36 -4.65 -7.36
CA ASP A 198 -27.11 -5.35 -8.42
C ASP A 198 -28.57 -5.52 -7.96
N PRO A 199 -29.54 -5.02 -8.74
CA PRO A 199 -30.95 -5.16 -8.36
C PRO A 199 -31.46 -6.61 -8.32
N LYS A 200 -30.76 -7.55 -8.98
CA LYS A 200 -31.17 -8.96 -9.08
C LYS A 200 -30.60 -9.81 -7.94
N SER A 201 -29.27 -9.79 -7.78
CA SER A 201 -28.57 -10.63 -6.79
C SER A 201 -28.42 -9.95 -5.43
N ASN A 202 -28.66 -8.64 -5.32
CA ASN A 202 -28.31 -7.79 -4.18
C ASN A 202 -26.81 -7.71 -3.86
N GLU A 203 -25.94 -8.24 -4.73
CA GLU A 203 -24.50 -8.07 -4.58
C GLU A 203 -24.11 -6.59 -4.60
N GLN A 204 -23.20 -6.22 -3.72
CA GLN A 204 -22.79 -4.83 -3.53
C GLN A 204 -21.30 -4.63 -3.83
N VAL A 205 -21.00 -3.43 -4.33
CA VAL A 205 -19.61 -2.99 -4.49
C VAL A 205 -19.07 -2.52 -3.13
N ASP A 206 -17.97 -3.12 -2.71
CA ASP A 206 -17.26 -2.71 -1.50
C ASP A 206 -16.69 -1.30 -1.63
N LYS A 207 -16.50 -0.65 -0.49
CA LYS A 207 -15.80 0.64 -0.44
C LYS A 207 -14.40 0.49 0.16
N MET A 208 -13.43 1.04 -0.52
CA MET A 208 -12.06 1.08 -0.01
C MET A 208 -11.98 1.84 1.33
N SER A 209 -12.84 2.85 1.53
CA SER A 209 -12.93 3.60 2.77
C SER A 209 -13.37 2.78 3.99
N TRP A 210 -13.99 1.62 3.82
CA TRP A 210 -14.30 0.71 4.92
C TRP A 210 -13.05 0.02 5.47
N ILE A 211 -11.99 -0.07 4.66
CA ILE A 211 -10.72 -0.69 5.08
C ILE A 211 -10.00 0.24 6.07
N GLY A 212 -9.81 -0.25 7.30
CA GLY A 212 -9.08 0.47 8.34
C GLY A 212 -7.59 0.56 8.06
N ILE A 213 -6.95 1.68 8.36
CA ILE A 213 -5.50 1.82 8.28
C ILE A 213 -4.85 0.98 9.38
N LYS A 214 -3.86 0.17 9.01
CA LYS A 214 -3.07 -0.66 9.93
C LYS A 214 -1.59 -0.45 9.64
N TYR A 215 -0.92 0.31 10.49
CA TYR A 215 0.52 0.50 10.37
C TYR A 215 1.28 -0.81 10.66
N HIS A 216 2.36 -1.02 9.94
CA HIS A 216 3.23 -2.16 10.17
C HIS A 216 3.93 -2.01 11.54
N LYS A 217 3.87 -3.07 12.34
CA LYS A 217 4.70 -3.17 13.55
C LYS A 217 6.04 -3.79 13.15
N CYS A 218 7.13 -3.06 13.36
CA CYS A 218 8.46 -3.56 13.05
C CYS A 218 8.72 -4.91 13.76
N ILE A 219 9.36 -5.82 13.05
CA ILE A 219 9.88 -7.06 13.61
C ILE A 219 11.14 -6.71 14.41
N LYS A 220 11.41 -7.43 15.49
CA LYS A 220 12.70 -7.31 16.19
C LYS A 220 13.83 -7.63 15.22
N TYR A 221 14.82 -6.76 15.19
CA TYR A 221 15.99 -7.01 14.36
C TYR A 221 16.60 -8.39 14.67
N LYS A 222 17.02 -9.11 13.66
CA LYS A 222 17.45 -10.52 13.66
C LYS A 222 16.35 -11.56 13.92
N ALA A 223 15.15 -11.21 14.34
CA ALA A 223 14.10 -12.18 14.47
C ALA A 223 13.65 -12.64 13.08
N THR A 224 13.79 -13.91 12.80
CA THR A 224 13.29 -14.56 11.59
C THR A 224 12.37 -15.72 11.97
N PRO A 225 11.29 -15.99 11.21
CA PRO A 225 10.42 -17.14 11.46
C PRO A 225 11.10 -18.50 11.31
N TYR A 226 12.31 -18.53 10.76
CA TYR A 226 13.10 -19.73 10.56
C TYR A 226 14.07 -20.02 11.70
N ASP A 227 14.17 -19.13 12.69
CA ASP A 227 15.03 -19.28 13.85
C ASP A 227 14.19 -19.62 15.09
N ARG A 228 14.36 -20.84 15.61
CA ARG A 228 13.62 -21.38 16.76
C ARG A 228 13.71 -20.51 18.02
N GLU A 229 14.78 -19.76 18.19
CA GLU A 229 14.92 -18.80 19.30
C GLU A 229 13.78 -17.78 19.35
N TYR A 230 13.17 -17.50 18.19
CA TYR A 230 12.10 -16.50 18.05
C TYR A 230 10.69 -17.10 17.87
N ASP A 231 10.50 -18.41 17.97
CA ASP A 231 9.20 -19.06 17.80
C ASP A 231 8.14 -18.45 18.73
N GLU A 232 8.42 -18.37 20.02
CA GLU A 232 7.52 -17.77 21.02
C GLU A 232 7.22 -16.28 20.71
N TYR A 233 8.18 -15.54 20.17
CA TYR A 233 7.97 -14.15 19.76
C TYR A 233 7.01 -14.07 18.58
N PHE A 234 7.14 -14.95 17.59
CA PHE A 234 6.26 -14.97 16.42
C PHE A 234 4.88 -15.50 16.76
N GLU A 235 4.76 -16.51 17.61
CA GLU A 235 3.48 -17.00 18.14
C GLU A 235 2.72 -15.88 18.87
N LYS A 236 3.33 -15.21 19.84
CA LYS A 236 2.75 -14.05 20.53
C LYS A 236 2.38 -12.91 19.58
N ARG A 237 3.10 -12.75 18.47
CA ARG A 237 2.81 -11.76 17.45
C ARG A 237 1.60 -12.16 16.60
N LEU A 238 1.42 -13.44 16.31
CA LEU A 238 0.26 -14.00 15.61
C LEU A 238 -0.98 -13.95 16.49
N LEU A 239 -0.90 -14.36 17.74
CA LEU A 239 -2.00 -14.35 18.71
C LEU A 239 -2.54 -12.94 19.01
N LYS A 240 -1.71 -11.91 18.91
CA LYS A 240 -2.13 -10.50 19.05
C LYS A 240 -2.83 -9.91 17.81
N LYS A 241 -2.95 -10.69 16.73
CA LYS A 241 -3.84 -10.38 15.60
C LYS A 241 -5.11 -11.19 15.83
N PRO A 242 -6.29 -10.59 15.99
CA PRO A 242 -7.50 -11.34 15.75
C PRO A 242 -7.35 -11.92 14.34
N PHE A 243 -7.71 -13.19 14.20
CA PHE A 243 -7.81 -13.87 12.91
C PHE A 243 -8.87 -13.17 12.06
N GLU A 244 -8.50 -12.05 11.48
CA GLU A 244 -9.25 -11.42 10.41
C GLU A 244 -8.51 -11.73 9.13
N TYR A 245 -9.14 -12.62 8.36
CA TYR A 245 -8.83 -12.96 6.97
C TYR A 245 -7.72 -14.00 6.72
N LEU A 246 -8.08 -15.27 6.92
CA LEU A 246 -7.81 -16.30 5.95
C LEU A 246 -9.10 -16.46 5.11
N TYR A 247 -9.21 -15.73 4.03
CA TYR A 247 -9.98 -16.16 2.87
C TYR A 247 -8.96 -16.50 1.78
N VAL A 248 -8.85 -17.80 1.57
CA VAL A 248 -8.23 -18.42 0.39
C VAL A 248 -9.12 -18.13 -0.81
#